data_cb4aeae45ecf9ff940662e4c7c619766
#
_entry.id   cb4aeae45ecf9ff940662e4c7c619766
#
_cell.length_a   1.000
_cell.length_b   1.000
_cell.length_c   1.000
_cell.angle_alpha   90.00
_cell.angle_beta   90.00
_cell.angle_gamma   90.00
#
_symmetry.space_group_name_H-M   'P 1'
#
loop_
_entity.id
_entity.type
_entity.pdbx_description
1 polymer ?
#
loop_
_entity_poly.entity_id
_entity_poly.type
_entity_poly.pdbx_seq_one_letter_code
_entity_poly.pdbx_strand_id
1 'polypeptide(L)'
;MEELPIACTLGAADMADRRDAWEALLRDAALERERLPHGARVRLRDAPGIAERARALIAAEGACCAFLAFDLGADDGALRLDVTGPDDARPIIDGLLTL
;
A
#
# COMPACT_ATOMS: atom_id res chain seq x y z
N MET A 1 25.83 1.45 -10.31
CA MET A 1 25.47 1.55 -9.58
C MET A 1 24.78 1.07 -8.82
N GLU A 2 24.60 0.98 -8.10
CA GLU A 2 24.02 0.39 -7.36
C GLU A 2 22.79 0.43 -7.17
N GLU A 3 22.17 -0.45 -7.01
CA GLU A 3 20.94 -0.40 -6.90
C GLU A 3 20.51 -0.01 -5.66
N LEU A 4 19.49 0.69 -5.52
CA LEU A 4 18.97 1.15 -4.31
C LEU A 4 18.08 0.12 -3.71
N PRO A 5 18.21 -0.16 -2.42
CA PRO A 5 17.36 -1.17 -1.79
C PRO A 5 15.90 -0.82 -1.80
N ILE A 6 15.55 0.45 -1.94
CA ILE A 6 14.15 0.85 -1.93
C ILE A 6 13.59 1.09 -3.32
N ALA A 7 14.28 0.63 -4.35
CA ALA A 7 13.79 0.79 -5.72
C ALA A 7 12.88 -0.36 -6.11
N CYS A 8 11.79 -0.06 -6.79
CA CYS A 8 10.96 -1.09 -7.39
C CYS A 8 11.55 -1.52 -8.71
N THR A 9 11.24 -2.75 -9.11
CA THR A 9 11.77 -3.31 -10.34
C THR A 9 10.88 -3.07 -11.55
N LEU A 10 9.73 -2.44 -11.37
CA LEU A 10 8.79 -2.20 -12.45
C LEU A 10 9.26 -1.07 -13.35
N GLY A 11 8.89 -1.12 -14.61
CA GLY A 11 9.07 0.00 -15.51
C GLY A 11 8.10 1.11 -15.19
N ALA A 12 8.30 2.27 -15.80
CA ALA A 12 7.50 3.45 -15.48
C ALA A 12 6.00 3.25 -15.77
N ALA A 13 5.66 2.57 -16.87
CA ALA A 13 4.27 2.35 -17.22
C ALA A 13 3.59 1.41 -16.21
N ASP A 14 4.30 0.36 -15.78
CA ASP A 14 3.75 -0.57 -14.82
C ASP A 14 3.57 0.07 -13.46
N MET A 15 4.47 0.97 -13.09
CA MET A 15 4.35 1.70 -11.84
C MET A 15 3.15 2.63 -11.86
N ALA A 16 2.88 3.27 -12.99
CA ALA A 16 1.73 4.15 -13.13
C ALA A 16 0.42 3.35 -13.01
N ASP A 17 0.37 2.18 -13.64
CA ASP A 17 -0.82 1.32 -13.56
C ASP A 17 -1.04 0.85 -12.12
N ARG A 18 0.05 0.50 -11.43
CA ARG A 18 -0.05 0.06 -10.06
C ARG A 18 -0.53 1.19 -9.15
N ARG A 19 -0.02 2.39 -9.37
CA ARG A 19 -0.46 3.55 -8.60
C ARG A 19 -1.92 3.84 -8.83
N ASP A 20 -2.39 3.73 -10.08
CA ASP A 20 -3.79 3.95 -10.41
C ASP A 20 -4.69 2.93 -9.71
N ALA A 21 -4.25 1.68 -9.61
CA ALA A 21 -5.00 0.64 -8.92
C ALA A 21 -5.11 0.91 -7.43
N TRP A 22 -4.02 1.38 -6.80
CA TRP A 22 -4.05 1.76 -5.39
C TRP A 22 -4.98 2.96 -5.17
N GLU A 23 -4.90 3.97 -6.06
CA GLU A 23 -5.78 5.13 -5.95
C GLU A 23 -7.24 4.72 -6.08
N ALA A 24 -7.54 3.81 -7.00
CA ALA A 24 -8.91 3.35 -7.19
C ALA A 24 -9.43 2.63 -5.95
N LEU A 25 -8.61 1.75 -5.36
CA LEU A 25 -9.01 1.06 -4.15
C LEU A 25 -9.29 2.04 -3.01
N LEU A 26 -8.40 3.01 -2.83
CA LEU A 26 -8.56 3.98 -1.75
C LEU A 26 -9.77 4.88 -1.99
N ARG A 27 -9.97 5.30 -3.23
CA ARG A 27 -11.13 6.14 -3.56
C ARG A 27 -12.43 5.40 -3.26
N ASP A 28 -12.45 4.08 -3.53
CA ASP A 28 -13.66 3.30 -3.37
C ASP A 28 -13.91 2.88 -1.92
N ALA A 29 -12.87 2.72 -1.12
CA ALA A 29 -13.01 2.06 0.16
C ALA A 29 -12.35 2.74 1.36
N ALA A 30 -11.47 3.70 1.18
CA ALA A 30 -10.76 4.27 2.33
C ALA A 30 -11.70 5.05 3.24
N LEU A 31 -11.62 4.74 4.53
CA LEU A 31 -12.41 5.41 5.56
C LEU A 31 -11.56 6.40 6.34
N GLU A 32 -10.33 6.00 6.69
CA GLU A 32 -9.42 6.83 7.47
C GLU A 32 -8.00 6.51 7.08
N ARG A 33 -7.12 7.47 7.23
CA ARG A 33 -5.69 7.28 7.04
C ARG A 33 -4.97 7.84 8.25
N GLU A 34 -3.90 7.17 8.68
CA GLU A 34 -3.17 7.57 9.87
C GLU A 34 -1.69 7.29 9.67
N ARG A 35 -0.82 8.19 10.12
CA ARG A 35 0.61 7.95 10.09
C ARG A 35 1.02 7.13 11.29
N LEU A 36 1.92 6.19 11.07
CA LEU A 36 2.50 5.36 12.12
C LEU A 36 3.99 5.71 12.23
N PRO A 37 4.67 5.32 13.32
CA PRO A 37 6.09 5.62 13.47
C PRO A 37 6.96 5.14 12.30
N HIS A 38 6.62 3.98 11.71
CA HIS A 38 7.42 3.43 10.62
C HIS A 38 6.60 3.21 9.36
N GLY A 39 5.50 3.92 9.21
CA GLY A 39 4.67 3.74 8.03
C GLY A 39 3.35 4.46 8.14
N ALA A 40 2.30 3.78 7.70
CA ALA A 40 0.97 4.35 7.70
C ALA A 40 -0.08 3.27 7.78
N ARG A 41 -1.26 3.65 8.24
CA ARG A 41 -2.41 2.76 8.34
C ARG A 41 -3.56 3.36 7.56
N VAL A 42 -4.26 2.53 6.80
CA VAL A 42 -5.51 2.95 6.20
C VAL A 42 -6.58 1.96 6.60
N ARG A 43 -7.75 2.46 6.98
CA ARG A 43 -8.90 1.62 7.26
C ARG A 43 -9.77 1.62 6.01
N LEU A 44 -10.21 0.44 5.61
CA LEU A 44 -10.98 0.26 4.39
C LEU A 44 -12.35 -0.29 4.75
N ARG A 45 -13.35 0.14 4.00
CA ARG A 45 -14.69 -0.39 4.13
C ARG A 45 -14.66 -1.87 3.74
N ASP A 46 -15.23 -2.73 4.57
CA ASP A 46 -15.23 -4.17 4.30
C ASP A 46 -16.44 -4.51 3.45
N ALA A 47 -16.38 -4.14 2.18
CA ALA A 47 -17.44 -4.43 1.22
C ALA A 47 -17.00 -5.58 0.32
N PRO A 48 -17.95 -6.22 -0.38
CA PRO A 48 -17.59 -7.34 -1.27
C PRO A 48 -16.52 -6.95 -2.27
N GLY A 49 -15.50 -7.77 -2.38
CA GLY A 49 -14.40 -7.56 -3.32
C GLY A 49 -13.27 -6.67 -2.82
N ILE A 50 -13.46 -5.92 -1.74
CA ILE A 50 -12.42 -5.00 -1.27
C ILE A 50 -11.22 -5.76 -0.71
N ALA A 51 -11.45 -6.78 0.11
CA ALA A 51 -10.35 -7.56 0.68
C ALA A 51 -9.53 -8.24 -0.43
N GLU A 52 -10.20 -8.78 -1.43
CA GLU A 52 -9.51 -9.42 -2.54
C GLU A 52 -8.67 -8.43 -3.34
N ARG A 53 -9.21 -7.24 -3.59
CA ARG A 53 -8.46 -6.20 -4.30
C ARG A 53 -7.23 -5.80 -3.51
N ALA A 54 -7.40 -5.63 -2.19
CA ALA A 54 -6.28 -5.25 -1.33
C ALA A 54 -5.22 -6.34 -1.32
N ARG A 55 -5.62 -7.60 -1.20
CA ARG A 55 -4.65 -8.70 -1.19
C ARG A 55 -3.89 -8.80 -2.50
N ALA A 56 -4.56 -8.60 -3.63
CA ALA A 56 -3.91 -8.64 -4.94
C ALA A 56 -2.87 -7.53 -5.08
N LEU A 57 -3.21 -6.33 -4.62
CA LEU A 57 -2.28 -5.20 -4.67
C LEU A 57 -1.11 -5.42 -3.71
N ILE A 58 -1.35 -5.96 -2.53
CA ILE A 58 -0.30 -6.25 -1.57
C ILE A 58 0.66 -7.28 -2.15
N ALA A 59 0.14 -8.35 -2.77
CA ALA A 59 0.99 -9.37 -3.36
C ALA A 59 1.84 -8.81 -4.48
N ALA A 60 1.25 -7.98 -5.32
CA ALA A 60 1.98 -7.37 -6.42
C ALA A 60 3.04 -6.39 -5.92
N GLU A 61 2.69 -5.60 -4.91
CA GLU A 61 3.62 -4.63 -4.36
C GLU A 61 4.76 -5.32 -3.63
N GLY A 62 4.47 -6.38 -2.87
CA GLY A 62 5.49 -7.12 -2.16
C GLY A 62 6.48 -7.79 -3.08
N ALA A 63 6.03 -8.19 -4.28
CA ALA A 63 6.92 -8.81 -5.26
C ALA A 63 7.91 -7.79 -5.84
N CYS A 64 7.53 -6.53 -5.92
CA CYS A 64 8.42 -5.53 -6.51
C CYS A 64 9.07 -4.62 -5.48
N CYS A 65 8.47 -4.41 -4.33
CA CYS A 65 8.99 -3.52 -3.30
C CYS A 65 9.21 -4.32 -2.01
N ALA A 66 10.23 -5.16 -2.01
CA ALA A 66 10.47 -6.08 -0.91
C ALA A 66 10.83 -5.38 0.40
N PHE A 67 11.17 -4.09 0.34
CA PHE A 67 11.48 -3.31 1.55
C PHE A 67 10.23 -2.86 2.31
N LEU A 68 9.04 -3.04 1.73
CA LEU A 68 7.80 -2.70 2.41
C LEU A 68 7.18 -3.93 3.05
N ALA A 69 6.59 -3.75 4.23
CA ALA A 69 5.84 -4.79 4.90
C ALA A 69 4.37 -4.39 4.91
N PHE A 70 3.51 -5.33 4.62
CA PHE A 70 2.07 -5.11 4.57
C PHE A 70 1.37 -6.04 5.55
N ASP A 71 0.41 -5.52 6.29
CA ASP A 71 -0.37 -6.31 7.23
C ASP A 71 -1.83 -5.94 7.06
N LEU A 72 -2.63 -6.89 6.59
CA LEU A 72 -4.05 -6.67 6.38
C LEU A 72 -4.84 -7.49 7.39
N GLY A 73 -5.66 -6.84 8.17
CA GLY A 73 -6.49 -7.50 9.17
C GLY A 73 -7.87 -6.89 9.23
N ALA A 74 -8.71 -7.47 10.07
CA ALA A 74 -10.05 -6.94 10.32
C ALA A 74 -10.06 -6.21 11.66
N ASP A 75 -10.84 -5.13 11.74
CA ASP A 75 -10.85 -4.31 12.92
C ASP A 75 -12.18 -3.56 13.01
N ASP A 76 -13.03 -3.92 13.96
CA ASP A 76 -14.32 -3.27 14.18
C ASP A 76 -15.20 -3.17 12.93
N GLY A 77 -15.27 -4.24 12.17
CA GLY A 77 -16.12 -4.27 10.99
C GLY A 77 -15.52 -3.60 9.77
N ALA A 78 -14.27 -3.19 9.85
CA ALA A 78 -13.54 -2.63 8.72
C ALA A 78 -12.28 -3.45 8.50
N LEU A 79 -11.61 -3.21 7.38
CA LEU A 79 -10.30 -3.80 7.15
C LEU A 79 -9.25 -2.78 7.58
N ARG A 80 -8.16 -3.28 8.15
CA ARG A 80 -7.04 -2.44 8.57
C ARG A 80 -5.83 -2.85 7.74
N LEU A 81 -5.27 -1.91 7.01
CA LEU A 81 -4.06 -2.15 6.23
C LEU A 81 -2.95 -1.28 6.79
N ASP A 82 -1.89 -1.93 7.28
CA ASP A 82 -0.69 -1.25 7.74
C ASP A 82 0.41 -1.47 6.73
N VAL A 83 1.07 -0.39 6.32
CA VAL A 83 2.21 -0.45 5.43
C VAL A 83 3.38 0.19 6.16
N THR A 84 4.46 -0.58 6.35
CA THR A 84 5.62 -0.09 7.09
C THR A 84 6.89 -0.35 6.28
N GLY A 85 7.94 0.36 6.64
CA GLY A 85 9.23 0.20 5.97
C GLY A 85 10.29 1.06 6.64
N PRO A 86 11.51 1.07 6.09
CA PRO A 86 12.57 1.91 6.64
C PRO A 86 12.23 3.38 6.45
N ASP A 87 12.90 4.25 7.21
CA ASP A 87 12.60 5.68 7.16
C ASP A 87 12.72 6.26 5.75
N ASP A 88 13.65 5.76 4.96
CA ASP A 88 13.83 6.24 3.58
C ASP A 88 12.65 5.87 2.68
N ALA A 89 11.81 4.95 3.08
CA ALA A 89 10.64 4.56 2.31
C ALA A 89 9.41 5.41 2.61
N ARG A 90 9.50 6.33 3.57
CA ARG A 90 8.33 7.12 3.96
C ARG A 90 7.67 7.87 2.78
N PRO A 91 8.43 8.54 1.89
CA PRO A 91 7.78 9.21 0.76
C PRO A 91 7.05 8.22 -0.15
N ILE A 92 7.55 6.99 -0.27
CA ILE A 92 6.92 5.96 -1.09
C ILE A 92 5.61 5.52 -0.45
N ILE A 93 5.62 5.30 0.87
CA ILE A 93 4.42 4.91 1.60
C ILE A 93 3.38 6.02 1.54
N ASP A 94 3.79 7.27 1.75
CA ASP A 94 2.89 8.40 1.70
C ASP A 94 2.25 8.53 0.32
N GLY A 95 3.03 8.32 -0.73
CA GLY A 95 2.52 8.38 -2.09
C GLY A 95 1.57 7.23 -2.40
N LEU A 96 1.88 6.04 -1.89
CA LEU A 96 1.07 4.86 -2.13
C LEU A 96 -0.32 5.01 -1.50
N LEU A 97 -0.39 5.54 -0.29
CA LEU A 97 -1.64 5.67 0.44
C LEU A 97 -2.24 7.06 0.36
N THR A 98 -1.67 7.93 -0.44
CA THR A 98 -2.13 9.31 -0.67
C THR A 98 -2.25 10.12 0.63
N LEU A 99 -1.22 10.02 1.44
CA LEU A 99 -1.15 10.80 2.68
C LEU A 99 -0.61 12.21 2.43
#